data_8119cc2ae7710a0e7c7e3111cd54f792
#
_entry.id   8119cc2ae7710a0e7c7e3111cd54f792
#
_cell.length_a   1.000
_cell.length_b   1.000
_cell.length_c   1.000
_cell.angle_alpha   90.00
_cell.angle_beta   90.00
_cell.angle_gamma   90.00
#
_symmetry.space_group_name_H-M   'P 1'
#
loop_
_entity.id
_entity.type
_entity.pdbx_description
1 polymer ?
#
loop_
_entity_poly.entity_id
_entity_poly.type
_entity_poly.pdbx_seq_one_letter_code
_entity_poly.pdbx_strand_id
1 'polypeptide(L)'
;AAAEIAARARGWTEPAGSLFYTLQYGIYGVQFNAPGDDFGNMKVKSLYLDGQDGRILGERVPWQGTAADVFVQLQFPVHSGRILGLPGRILISLMGLAVAVLSATGVYVWWRKRQGRRRRELQQEVPVLGSA
;
A
#
# COMPACT_ATOMS: atom_id res chain seq x y z
N ALA A 1 11.28 27.25 6.51
CA ALA A 1 11.08 28.36 7.46
C ALA A 1 9.64 28.43 8.00
N ALA A 2 8.60 28.76 7.19
CA ALA A 2 7.22 28.92 7.70
C ALA A 2 6.67 27.64 8.37
N ALA A 3 6.82 26.49 7.74
CA ALA A 3 6.38 25.20 8.28
C ALA A 3 7.08 24.83 9.60
N GLU A 4 8.36 25.13 9.73
CA GLU A 4 9.11 24.87 10.97
C GLU A 4 8.68 25.77 12.12
N ILE A 5 8.41 27.03 11.84
CA ILE A 5 7.86 27.97 12.84
C ILE A 5 6.51 27.45 13.32
N ALA A 6 5.67 27.05 12.40
CA ALA A 6 4.35 26.52 12.72
C ALA A 6 4.39 25.19 13.48
N ALA A 7 5.35 24.30 13.17
CA ALA A 7 5.56 23.06 13.88
C ALA A 7 6.03 23.30 15.32
N ARG A 8 6.99 24.20 15.50
CA ARG A 8 7.48 24.60 16.84
C ARG A 8 6.39 25.23 17.71
N ALA A 9 5.53 26.06 17.10
CA ALA A 9 4.38 26.65 17.80
C ALA A 9 3.38 25.59 18.31
N ARG A 10 3.37 24.39 17.69
CA ARG A 10 2.58 23.20 18.09
C ARG A 10 3.31 22.26 19.04
N GLY A 11 4.51 22.63 19.46
CA GLY A 11 5.34 21.79 20.33
C GLY A 11 5.98 20.61 19.62
N TRP A 12 6.07 20.62 18.27
CA TRP A 12 6.76 19.57 17.55
C TRP A 12 8.26 19.80 17.59
N THR A 13 8.98 18.77 18.00
CA THR A 13 10.45 18.82 18.16
C THR A 13 11.17 18.11 17.01
N GLU A 14 10.44 17.33 16.22
CA GLU A 14 10.99 16.58 15.11
C GLU A 14 11.45 17.54 13.99
N PRO A 15 12.59 17.27 13.35
CA PRO A 15 13.05 18.06 12.21
C PRO A 15 12.16 17.84 10.97
N ALA A 16 12.14 18.83 10.08
CA ALA A 16 11.55 18.67 8.77
C ALA A 16 12.35 17.64 7.97
N GLY A 17 11.74 16.52 7.61
CA GLY A 17 12.36 15.40 6.91
C GLY A 17 12.12 15.44 5.40
N SER A 18 10.90 15.70 4.96
CA SER A 18 10.56 15.77 3.54
C SER A 18 9.57 16.87 3.21
N LEU A 19 9.69 17.39 2.01
CA LEU A 19 8.79 18.36 1.41
C LEU A 19 8.26 17.76 0.11
N PHE A 20 6.95 17.78 -0.09
CA PHE A 20 6.33 17.39 -1.34
C PHE A 20 5.31 18.43 -1.79
N TYR A 21 5.08 18.50 -3.09
CA TYR A 21 4.08 19.38 -3.68
C TYR A 21 3.06 18.55 -4.45
N THR A 22 1.80 18.75 -4.13
CA THR A 22 0.69 18.09 -4.83
C THR A 22 0.13 19.03 -5.87
N LEU A 23 0.55 18.84 -7.11
CA LEU A 23 0.21 19.71 -8.24
C LEU A 23 -1.31 19.84 -8.46
N GLN A 24 -2.03 18.74 -8.23
CA GLN A 24 -3.49 18.68 -8.42
C GLN A 24 -4.25 19.64 -7.51
N TYR A 25 -3.74 19.89 -6.32
CA TYR A 25 -4.40 20.73 -5.31
C TYR A 25 -3.64 22.02 -5.01
N GLY A 26 -2.46 22.22 -5.58
CA GLY A 26 -1.62 23.39 -5.29
C GLY A 26 -1.15 23.45 -3.84
N ILE A 27 -0.93 22.30 -3.20
CA ILE A 27 -0.63 22.19 -1.76
C ILE A 27 0.79 21.70 -1.54
N TYR A 28 1.52 22.38 -0.65
CA TYR A 28 2.76 21.85 -0.10
C TYR A 28 2.49 21.01 1.14
N GLY A 29 3.08 19.82 1.21
CA GLY A 29 3.10 19.01 2.42
C GLY A 29 4.52 18.93 2.97
N VAL A 30 4.67 19.25 4.26
CA VAL A 30 5.93 19.12 4.99
C VAL A 30 5.78 18.04 6.03
N GLN A 31 6.66 17.04 5.97
CA GLN A 31 6.68 15.93 6.92
C GLN A 31 7.75 16.16 7.98
N PHE A 32 7.39 15.88 9.22
CA PHE A 32 8.25 15.98 10.40
C PHE A 32 8.38 14.58 11.01
N ASN A 33 9.59 14.06 11.03
CA ASN A 33 9.90 12.73 11.57
C ASN A 33 11.25 12.71 12.25
N ALA A 34 11.38 11.92 13.30
CA ALA A 34 12.67 11.70 13.94
C ALA A 34 13.60 10.89 13.01
N PRO A 35 14.92 11.18 13.00
CA PRO A 35 15.89 10.39 12.26
C PRO A 35 15.84 8.92 12.73
N GLY A 36 15.77 7.99 11.78
CA GLY A 36 15.72 6.55 12.06
C GLY A 36 14.33 5.99 12.33
N ASP A 37 13.26 6.77 12.20
CA ASP A 37 11.88 6.28 12.32
C ASP A 37 11.45 5.56 11.03
N ASP A 38 11.96 4.34 10.84
CA ASP A 38 11.67 3.47 9.70
C ASP A 38 10.29 2.80 9.74
N PHE A 39 9.43 3.20 10.67
CA PHE A 39 8.11 2.58 10.87
C PHE A 39 7.04 2.98 9.84
N GLY A 40 7.47 3.37 8.62
CA GLY A 40 6.56 3.54 7.49
C GLY A 40 5.41 4.52 7.74
N ASN A 41 5.73 5.77 8.00
CA ASN A 41 4.79 6.87 8.25
C ASN A 41 3.93 6.75 9.53
N MET A 42 4.18 5.77 10.40
CA MET A 42 3.38 5.58 11.62
C MET A 42 3.53 6.70 12.64
N LYS A 43 4.65 7.45 12.60
CA LYS A 43 4.93 8.55 13.53
C LYS A 43 5.16 9.89 12.82
N VAL A 44 4.98 9.93 11.52
CA VAL A 44 5.23 11.12 10.72
C VAL A 44 4.09 12.12 10.90
N LYS A 45 4.41 13.28 11.46
CA LYS A 45 3.52 14.43 11.51
C LYS A 45 3.61 15.19 10.19
N SER A 46 2.52 15.74 9.70
CA SER A 46 2.52 16.49 8.45
C SER A 46 1.77 17.80 8.60
N LEU A 47 2.32 18.86 7.99
CA LEU A 47 1.65 20.15 7.81
C LEU A 47 1.36 20.36 6.34
N TYR A 48 0.18 20.81 6.04
CA TYR A 48 -0.25 21.15 4.69
C TYR A 48 -0.38 22.68 4.58
N LEU A 49 0.30 23.23 3.57
CA LEU A 49 0.34 24.67 3.32
C LEU A 49 -0.18 24.97 1.92
N ASP A 50 -0.87 26.08 1.80
CA ASP A 50 -1.30 26.58 0.50
C ASP A 50 -0.08 26.96 -0.36
N GLY A 51 -0.09 26.55 -1.61
CA GLY A 51 1.00 26.82 -2.55
C GLY A 51 1.10 28.26 -3.01
N GLN A 52 0.05 29.08 -2.82
CA GLN A 52 -0.01 30.45 -3.26
C GLN A 52 0.46 31.43 -2.17
N ASP A 53 -0.08 31.30 -0.97
CA ASP A 53 0.16 32.24 0.12
C ASP A 53 0.91 31.64 1.32
N GLY A 54 1.14 30.32 1.31
CA GLY A 54 1.86 29.62 2.37
C GLY A 54 1.08 29.49 3.69
N ARG A 55 -0.23 29.81 3.72
CA ARG A 55 -1.06 29.61 4.91
C ARG A 55 -1.22 28.13 5.22
N ILE A 56 -1.40 27.81 6.49
CA ILE A 56 -1.63 26.44 6.93
C ILE A 56 -3.07 26.05 6.63
N LEU A 57 -3.24 25.03 5.79
CA LEU A 57 -4.54 24.44 5.43
C LEU A 57 -4.97 23.36 6.40
N GLY A 58 -4.01 22.64 6.98
CA GLY A 58 -4.30 21.55 7.91
C GLY A 58 -3.05 20.86 8.42
N GLU A 59 -3.27 19.94 9.31
CA GLU A 59 -2.23 19.11 9.89
C GLU A 59 -2.69 17.66 10.00
N ARG A 60 -1.73 16.75 9.99
CA ARG A 60 -1.95 15.35 10.30
C ARG A 60 -1.00 14.92 11.40
N VAL A 61 -1.57 14.56 12.53
CA VAL A 61 -0.84 13.96 13.65
C VAL A 61 -1.20 12.47 13.69
N PRO A 62 -0.21 11.55 13.75
CA PRO A 62 -0.47 10.13 13.82
C PRO A 62 -1.37 9.76 14.99
N TRP A 63 -2.29 8.82 14.75
CA TRP A 63 -3.22 8.27 15.73
C TRP A 63 -4.22 9.28 16.33
N GLN A 64 -4.31 10.47 15.77
CA GLN A 64 -5.30 11.48 16.11
C GLN A 64 -6.33 11.61 14.98
N GLY A 65 -7.57 11.93 15.37
CA GLY A 65 -8.69 12.09 14.45
C GLY A 65 -9.89 11.24 14.85
N THR A 66 -10.79 11.02 13.92
CA THR A 66 -11.97 10.16 14.10
C THR A 66 -11.58 8.68 14.09
N ALA A 67 -12.49 7.80 14.55
CA ALA A 67 -12.27 6.35 14.45
C ALA A 67 -11.97 5.89 13.01
N ALA A 68 -12.58 6.55 12.02
CA ALA A 68 -12.34 6.26 10.61
C ALA A 68 -10.89 6.64 10.19
N ASP A 69 -10.38 7.77 10.65
CA ASP A 69 -9.01 8.20 10.37
C ASP A 69 -7.99 7.22 10.95
N VAL A 70 -8.21 6.79 12.18
CA VAL A 70 -7.36 5.80 12.86
C VAL A 70 -7.42 4.45 12.14
N PHE A 71 -8.61 4.02 11.71
CA PHE A 71 -8.79 2.78 10.95
C PHE A 71 -8.00 2.80 9.63
N VAL A 72 -8.10 3.88 8.86
CA VAL A 72 -7.35 4.05 7.61
C VAL A 72 -5.84 4.05 7.87
N GLN A 73 -5.39 4.71 8.95
CA GLN A 73 -3.98 4.72 9.32
C GLN A 73 -3.45 3.32 9.72
N LEU A 74 -4.30 2.47 10.31
CA LEU A 74 -3.95 1.10 10.69
C LEU A 74 -3.80 0.16 9.49
N GLN A 75 -4.48 0.41 8.38
CA GLN A 75 -4.49 -0.50 7.23
C GLN A 75 -3.07 -0.80 6.71
N PHE A 76 -2.26 0.23 6.50
CA PHE A 76 -0.92 0.06 5.98
C PHE A 76 0.01 -0.72 6.92
N PRO A 77 0.14 -0.37 8.22
CA PRO A 77 0.99 -1.11 9.16
C PRO A 77 0.51 -2.55 9.38
N VAL A 78 -0.79 -2.80 9.39
CA VAL A 78 -1.36 -4.16 9.47
C VAL A 78 -1.00 -4.96 8.22
N HIS A 79 -1.30 -4.42 7.04
CA HIS A 79 -1.07 -5.12 5.77
C HIS A 79 0.42 -5.37 5.49
N SER A 80 1.29 -4.46 5.91
CA SER A 80 2.74 -4.62 5.80
C SER A 80 3.39 -5.47 6.89
N GLY A 81 2.62 -5.95 7.88
CA GLY A 81 3.11 -6.70 9.03
C GLY A 81 3.98 -5.88 9.99
N ARG A 82 4.04 -4.57 9.84
CA ARG A 82 4.92 -3.69 10.63
C ARG A 82 4.49 -3.54 12.09
N ILE A 83 3.21 -3.74 12.40
CA ILE A 83 2.68 -3.70 13.78
C ILE A 83 3.41 -4.70 14.69
N LEU A 84 3.71 -5.90 14.17
CA LEU A 84 4.41 -6.94 14.90
C LEU A 84 5.94 -6.90 14.70
N GLY A 85 6.46 -5.86 14.05
CA GLY A 85 7.88 -5.74 13.76
C GLY A 85 8.39 -6.81 12.81
N LEU A 86 9.56 -7.41 13.11
CA LEU A 86 10.17 -8.43 12.26
C LEU A 86 9.33 -9.71 12.10
N PRO A 87 8.75 -10.29 13.17
CA PRO A 87 7.87 -11.46 13.04
C PRO A 87 6.68 -11.23 12.12
N GLY A 88 6.04 -10.06 12.19
CA GLY A 88 4.92 -9.72 11.33
C GLY A 88 5.31 -9.63 9.85
N ARG A 89 6.47 -9.07 9.56
CA ARG A 89 7.01 -8.99 8.19
C ARG A 89 7.30 -10.38 7.61
N ILE A 90 7.87 -11.28 8.42
CA ILE A 90 8.10 -12.67 8.03
C ILE A 90 6.77 -13.38 7.75
N LEU A 91 5.78 -13.22 8.62
CA LEU A 91 4.46 -13.82 8.46
C LEU A 91 3.79 -13.37 7.15
N ILE A 92 3.77 -12.07 6.86
CA ILE A 92 3.19 -11.54 5.61
C ILE A 92 3.94 -12.07 4.39
N SER A 93 5.28 -12.18 4.45
CA SER A 93 6.08 -12.74 3.37
C SER A 93 5.76 -14.22 3.10
N LEU A 94 5.59 -15.02 4.15
CA LEU A 94 5.16 -16.42 4.04
C LEU A 94 3.74 -16.55 3.46
N MET A 95 2.81 -15.69 3.89
CA MET A 95 1.47 -15.64 3.32
C MET A 95 1.50 -15.28 1.83
N GLY A 96 2.31 -14.30 1.44
CA GLY A 96 2.50 -13.92 0.04
C GLY A 96 3.05 -15.08 -0.79
N LEU A 97 4.02 -15.83 -0.27
CA LEU A 97 4.55 -17.02 -0.94
C LEU A 97 3.48 -18.11 -1.10
N ALA A 98 2.67 -18.38 -0.06
CA ALA A 98 1.56 -19.33 -0.13
C ALA A 98 0.55 -18.95 -1.22
N VAL A 99 0.16 -17.68 -1.30
CA VAL A 99 -0.74 -17.16 -2.35
C VAL A 99 -0.12 -17.32 -3.74
N ALA A 100 1.17 -17.05 -3.89
CA ALA A 100 1.88 -17.22 -5.17
C ALA A 100 1.85 -18.69 -5.63
N VAL A 101 2.11 -19.66 -4.72
CA VAL A 101 2.04 -21.10 -5.02
C VAL A 101 0.61 -21.50 -5.40
N LEU A 102 -0.40 -21.06 -4.65
CA LEU A 102 -1.81 -21.35 -4.96
C LEU A 102 -2.21 -20.78 -6.33
N SER A 103 -1.76 -19.57 -6.65
CA SER A 103 -2.03 -18.93 -7.94
C SER A 103 -1.38 -19.71 -9.09
N ALA A 104 -0.12 -20.10 -8.95
CA ALA A 104 0.60 -20.88 -9.95
C ALA A 104 -0.04 -22.26 -10.19
N THR A 105 -0.44 -22.96 -9.11
CA THR A 105 -1.13 -24.23 -9.22
C THR A 105 -2.52 -24.08 -9.84
N GLY A 106 -3.25 -23.03 -9.53
CA GLY A 106 -4.55 -22.70 -10.14
C GLY A 106 -4.44 -22.50 -11.64
N VAL A 107 -3.45 -21.71 -12.09
CA VAL A 107 -3.17 -21.50 -13.51
C VAL A 107 -2.78 -22.80 -14.20
N TYR A 108 -1.91 -23.61 -13.58
CA TYR A 108 -1.51 -24.90 -14.12
C TYR A 108 -2.70 -25.86 -14.32
N VAL A 109 -3.57 -26.00 -13.31
CA VAL A 109 -4.77 -26.85 -13.39
C VAL A 109 -5.74 -26.35 -14.47
N TRP A 110 -5.96 -25.03 -14.54
CA TRP A 110 -6.79 -24.43 -15.57
C TRP A 110 -6.25 -24.72 -16.98
N TRP A 111 -4.94 -24.53 -17.20
CA TRP A 111 -4.28 -24.78 -18.48
C TRP A 111 -4.39 -26.25 -18.89
N ARG A 112 -4.14 -27.16 -17.97
CA ARG A 112 -4.27 -28.62 -18.20
C ARG A 112 -5.69 -29.03 -18.58
N LYS A 113 -6.71 -28.49 -17.89
CA LYS A 113 -8.11 -28.71 -18.24
C LYS A 113 -8.47 -28.17 -19.61
N ARG A 114 -7.98 -26.98 -19.97
CA ARG A 114 -8.19 -26.37 -21.28
C ARG A 114 -7.62 -27.25 -22.41
N GLN A 115 -6.42 -27.79 -22.24
CA GLN A 115 -5.82 -28.70 -23.22
C GLN A 115 -6.62 -30.00 -23.37
N GLY A 116 -7.13 -30.53 -22.26
CA GLY A 116 -7.95 -31.77 -22.30
C GLY A 116 -9.27 -31.58 -23.04
N ARG A 117 -9.92 -30.39 -22.93
CA ARG A 117 -11.12 -30.08 -23.68
C ARG A 117 -10.87 -29.99 -25.18
N ARG A 118 -9.83 -29.26 -25.60
CA ARG A 118 -9.45 -29.18 -27.02
C ARG A 118 -9.16 -30.54 -27.66
N ARG A 119 -8.49 -31.45 -26.96
CA ARG A 119 -8.25 -32.79 -27.47
C ARG A 119 -9.53 -33.60 -27.66
N ARG A 120 -10.52 -33.46 -26.79
CA ARG A 120 -11.81 -34.15 -26.91
C ARG A 120 -12.63 -33.59 -28.08
N GLU A 121 -12.63 -32.30 -28.29
CA GLU A 121 -13.28 -31.64 -29.44
C GLU A 121 -12.71 -32.17 -30.76
N LEU A 122 -11.38 -32.22 -30.91
CA LEU A 122 -10.71 -32.75 -32.08
C LEU A 122 -10.98 -34.24 -32.35
N GLN A 123 -11.17 -35.06 -31.30
CA GLN A 123 -11.50 -36.46 -31.43
C GLN A 123 -12.96 -36.70 -31.85
N GLN A 124 -13.86 -35.78 -31.54
CA GLN A 124 -15.27 -35.82 -31.93
C GLN A 124 -15.50 -35.38 -33.39
N GLU A 125 -14.58 -34.55 -33.93
CA GLU A 125 -14.65 -34.03 -35.31
C GLU A 125 -14.07 -35.03 -36.34
N VAL A 126 -13.44 -36.13 -35.91
CA VAL A 126 -13.00 -37.16 -36.86
C VAL A 126 -14.21 -38.04 -37.18
N PRO A 127 -14.83 -37.91 -38.40
CA PRO A 127 -15.93 -38.79 -38.78
C PRO A 127 -15.41 -40.20 -38.90
N VAL A 128 -16.18 -41.19 -38.45
CA VAL A 128 -15.95 -42.62 -38.70
C VAL A 128 -16.12 -42.84 -40.20
N LEU A 129 -15.10 -42.51 -41.00
CA LEU A 129 -14.97 -42.95 -42.37
C LEU A 129 -14.47 -44.39 -42.37
N GLY A 130 -15.38 -45.34 -42.15
CA GLY A 130 -14.98 -46.75 -42.14
C GLY A 130 -16.09 -47.73 -41.77
N SER A 131 -17.28 -47.62 -42.43
CA SER A 131 -18.20 -48.75 -42.51
C SER A 131 -18.97 -48.68 -43.82
N ALA A 132 -18.33 -49.17 -44.86
CA ALA A 132 -19.00 -49.58 -46.09
C ALA A 132 -18.49 -50.99 -46.42
#